data_cbeb5ab1cb0a5a58320b97e6eb2fbfea
#
_entry.id   cbeb5ab1cb0a5a58320b97e6eb2fbfea
#
_cell.length_a   1.000
_cell.length_b   1.000
_cell.length_c   1.000
_cell.angle_alpha   90.00
_cell.angle_beta   90.00
_cell.angle_gamma   90.00
#
_symmetry.space_group_name_H-M   'P 1'
#
loop_
_entity.id
_entity.type
_entity.pdbx_description
1 polymer ?
#
loop_
_entity_poly.entity_id
_entity_poly.type
_entity_poly.pdbx_seq_one_letter_code
_entity_poly.pdbx_strand_id
1 'polypeptide(L)'
;TKGFGDRLLIENLSFSLPPAGIVGIIGPNGAGKTTLFSMLTGQEAPDSGTVSVGDTVQLSYVDQNRDSLDPTKSVYEEITEGVEHMKVGGREIHGRAYVASFNFKGADQQKLVGDLSGGERNRVHLAKVLKRGGNVLLLDEPTNDLDVDTLRALEDALDQFPGCAVVISHDRWFLDRIATHVLAFEGDSQVRW
;
A
#
# COMPACT_ATOMS: atom_id res chain seq x y z
N THR A 1 -10.44 -14.27 14.65
CA THR A 1 -10.40 -15.60 14.00
C THR A 1 -11.09 -15.53 12.65
N LYS A 2 -10.50 -16.15 11.62
CA LYS A 2 -11.06 -16.22 10.26
C LYS A 2 -10.66 -17.51 9.56
N GLY A 3 -11.62 -18.17 8.91
CA GLY A 3 -11.42 -19.32 8.05
C GLY A 3 -12.36 -19.33 6.84
N PHE A 4 -12.18 -20.27 5.94
CA PHE A 4 -13.06 -20.52 4.80
C PHE A 4 -13.29 -22.03 4.69
N GLY A 5 -14.55 -22.47 4.83
CA GLY A 5 -14.90 -23.88 4.93
C GLY A 5 -14.13 -24.55 6.09
N ASP A 6 -13.43 -25.64 5.78
CA ASP A 6 -12.65 -26.40 6.80
C ASP A 6 -11.24 -25.82 7.03
N ARG A 7 -10.87 -24.76 6.34
CA ARG A 7 -9.53 -24.16 6.44
C ARG A 7 -9.52 -22.93 7.32
N LEU A 8 -8.92 -23.05 8.53
CA LEU A 8 -8.63 -21.93 9.39
C LEU A 8 -7.38 -21.18 8.86
N LEU A 9 -7.49 -19.86 8.68
CA LEU A 9 -6.40 -19.02 8.21
C LEU A 9 -5.78 -18.17 9.31
N ILE A 10 -6.61 -17.67 10.23
CA ILE A 10 -6.18 -16.77 11.30
C ILE A 10 -6.88 -17.22 12.58
N GLU A 11 -6.09 -17.60 13.57
CA GLU A 11 -6.58 -18.03 14.87
C GLU A 11 -6.20 -17.03 15.96
N ASN A 12 -7.20 -16.53 16.68
CA ASN A 12 -7.03 -15.68 17.86
C ASN A 12 -6.05 -14.50 17.72
N LEU A 13 -5.95 -13.92 16.50
CA LEU A 13 -5.11 -12.74 16.27
C LEU A 13 -5.69 -11.54 17.02
N SER A 14 -4.86 -10.90 17.84
CA SER A 14 -5.19 -9.64 18.49
C SER A 14 -3.97 -8.72 18.40
N PHE A 15 -4.12 -7.55 17.77
CA PHE A 15 -3.10 -6.54 17.68
C PHE A 15 -3.72 -5.15 17.51
N SER A 16 -2.91 -4.13 17.70
CA SER A 16 -3.27 -2.73 17.40
C SER A 16 -2.17 -2.08 16.60
N LEU A 17 -2.54 -1.22 15.64
CA LEU A 17 -1.55 -0.49 14.86
C LEU A 17 -0.85 0.55 15.74
N PRO A 18 0.48 0.54 15.83
CA PRO A 18 1.22 1.52 16.60
C PRO A 18 1.14 2.91 15.94
N PRO A 19 1.01 4.00 16.70
CA PRO A 19 1.02 5.35 16.15
C PRO A 19 2.29 5.60 15.33
N ALA A 20 2.12 6.12 14.11
CA ALA A 20 3.21 6.36 13.15
C ALA A 20 4.09 5.12 12.87
N GLY A 21 3.57 3.91 13.13
CA GLY A 21 4.31 2.67 12.90
C GLY A 21 4.08 2.12 11.49
N ILE A 22 5.08 1.41 11.00
CA ILE A 22 5.01 0.63 9.78
C ILE A 22 5.03 -0.85 10.15
N VAL A 23 3.94 -1.54 9.84
CA VAL A 23 3.77 -2.97 10.12
C VAL A 23 4.04 -3.78 8.86
N GLY A 24 5.12 -4.50 8.83
CA GLY A 24 5.42 -5.47 7.78
C GLY A 24 4.67 -6.78 8.02
N ILE A 25 3.98 -7.30 7.00
CA ILE A 25 3.32 -8.60 7.05
C ILE A 25 4.08 -9.58 6.19
N ILE A 26 4.53 -10.66 6.82
CA ILE A 26 5.27 -11.75 6.16
C ILE A 26 4.54 -13.08 6.32
N GLY A 27 4.83 -14.02 5.43
CA GLY A 27 4.31 -15.38 5.50
C GLY A 27 4.08 -16.01 4.13
N PRO A 28 3.82 -17.32 4.07
CA PRO A 28 3.61 -18.03 2.82
C PRO A 28 2.35 -17.57 2.07
N ASN A 29 2.28 -17.91 0.78
CA ASN A 29 1.09 -17.66 -0.02
C ASN A 29 -0.09 -18.46 0.52
N GLY A 30 -1.27 -17.84 0.53
CA GLY A 30 -2.49 -18.44 1.04
C GLY A 30 -2.57 -18.55 2.57
N ALA A 31 -1.66 -17.91 3.32
CA ALA A 31 -1.70 -17.91 4.79
C ALA A 31 -2.76 -16.96 5.38
N GLY A 32 -3.43 -16.15 4.56
CA GLY A 32 -4.49 -15.24 5.02
C GLY A 32 -4.09 -13.77 5.08
N LYS A 33 -2.94 -13.38 4.53
CA LYS A 33 -2.46 -11.98 4.54
C LYS A 33 -3.46 -11.02 3.86
N THR A 34 -3.85 -11.32 2.63
CA THR A 34 -4.86 -10.52 1.89
C THR A 34 -6.24 -10.60 2.55
N THR A 35 -6.59 -11.72 3.19
CA THR A 35 -7.82 -11.86 3.98
C THR A 35 -7.82 -10.89 5.16
N LEU A 36 -6.67 -10.70 5.83
CA LEU A 36 -6.54 -9.68 6.87
C LEU A 36 -6.83 -8.28 6.30
N PHE A 37 -6.29 -7.94 5.14
CA PHE A 37 -6.59 -6.65 4.49
C PHE A 37 -8.07 -6.49 4.15
N SER A 38 -8.71 -7.54 3.64
CA SER A 38 -10.15 -7.53 3.38
C SER A 38 -10.98 -7.30 4.65
N MET A 39 -10.54 -7.85 5.79
CA MET A 39 -11.19 -7.58 7.09
C MET A 39 -10.95 -6.14 7.57
N LEU A 40 -9.72 -5.61 7.42
CA LEU A 40 -9.41 -4.23 7.81
C LEU A 40 -10.17 -3.20 6.98
N THR A 41 -10.44 -3.51 5.70
CA THR A 41 -11.21 -2.64 4.78
C THR A 41 -12.72 -2.86 4.87
N GLY A 42 -13.18 -3.79 5.71
CA GLY A 42 -14.60 -4.09 5.87
C GLY A 42 -15.23 -4.87 4.69
N GLN A 43 -14.43 -5.40 3.79
CA GLN A 43 -14.90 -6.23 2.67
C GLN A 43 -15.24 -7.65 3.12
N GLU A 44 -14.63 -8.10 4.21
CA GLU A 44 -14.83 -9.40 4.81
C GLU A 44 -15.03 -9.24 6.32
N ALA A 45 -15.90 -10.04 6.92
CA ALA A 45 -16.10 -10.05 8.37
C ALA A 45 -15.30 -11.18 9.04
N PRO A 46 -14.76 -10.98 10.24
CA PRO A 46 -14.20 -12.09 11.02
C PRO A 46 -15.29 -13.07 11.42
N ASP A 47 -14.97 -14.36 11.53
CA ASP A 47 -15.90 -15.39 12.00
C ASP A 47 -16.14 -15.27 13.50
N SER A 48 -15.13 -14.83 14.24
CA SER A 48 -15.25 -14.45 15.65
C SER A 48 -14.26 -13.34 16.01
N GLY A 49 -14.62 -12.54 17.02
CA GLY A 49 -13.89 -11.34 17.39
C GLY A 49 -14.41 -10.11 16.64
N THR A 50 -13.71 -8.99 16.78
CA THR A 50 -14.11 -7.70 16.20
C THR A 50 -12.91 -7.01 15.57
N VAL A 51 -13.17 -6.30 14.47
CA VAL A 51 -12.25 -5.31 13.90
C VAL A 51 -12.81 -3.93 14.25
N SER A 52 -12.07 -3.16 15.02
CA SER A 52 -12.46 -1.79 15.39
C SER A 52 -11.59 -0.79 14.63
N VAL A 53 -12.25 0.07 13.88
CA VAL A 53 -11.60 1.19 13.16
C VAL A 53 -12.06 2.46 13.85
N GLY A 54 -11.11 3.28 14.31
CA GLY A 54 -11.44 4.55 15.00
C GLY A 54 -12.08 5.56 14.03
N ASP A 55 -12.93 6.42 14.57
CA ASP A 55 -13.72 7.41 13.78
C ASP A 55 -12.84 8.38 12.96
N THR A 56 -11.59 8.58 13.38
CA THR A 56 -10.63 9.46 12.70
C THR A 56 -9.76 8.73 11.67
N VAL A 57 -9.90 7.41 11.55
CA VAL A 57 -9.10 6.60 10.62
C VAL A 57 -9.60 6.78 9.20
N GLN A 58 -8.69 7.20 8.34
CA GLN A 58 -8.88 7.27 6.90
C GLN A 58 -7.98 6.24 6.25
N LEU A 59 -8.58 5.10 5.90
CA LEU A 59 -7.88 4.00 5.22
C LEU A 59 -7.62 4.38 3.75
N SER A 60 -6.38 4.21 3.32
CA SER A 60 -5.98 4.28 1.92
C SER A 60 -5.48 2.89 1.52
N TYR A 61 -6.26 2.17 0.74
CA TYR A 61 -5.93 0.81 0.27
C TYR A 61 -5.70 0.81 -1.23
N VAL A 62 -4.57 0.25 -1.63
CA VAL A 62 -4.29 -0.08 -3.03
C VAL A 62 -4.82 -1.47 -3.30
N ASP A 63 -6.01 -1.57 -3.85
CA ASP A 63 -6.43 -2.77 -4.54
C ASP A 63 -5.92 -2.70 -5.98
N GLN A 64 -5.00 -3.58 -6.34
CA GLN A 64 -4.45 -3.67 -7.71
C GLN A 64 -5.54 -3.81 -8.79
N ASN A 65 -6.77 -4.15 -8.43
CA ASN A 65 -7.87 -4.44 -9.35
C ASN A 65 -8.97 -3.36 -9.41
N ARG A 66 -9.01 -2.37 -8.52
CA ARG A 66 -10.19 -1.48 -8.40
C ARG A 66 -10.01 -0.05 -8.87
N ASP A 67 -8.82 0.49 -8.85
CA ASP A 67 -8.56 1.80 -9.43
C ASP A 67 -8.14 1.64 -10.89
N SER A 68 -9.13 1.60 -11.77
CA SER A 68 -8.85 1.66 -13.20
C SER A 68 -8.20 3.01 -13.51
N LEU A 69 -6.94 2.97 -13.90
CA LEU A 69 -6.27 4.13 -14.47
C LEU A 69 -6.96 4.53 -15.77
N ASP A 70 -7.11 5.82 -16.00
CA ASP A 70 -7.67 6.32 -17.26
C ASP A 70 -6.62 6.22 -18.37
N PRO A 71 -6.79 5.31 -19.36
CA PRO A 71 -5.82 5.09 -20.40
C PRO A 71 -5.61 6.30 -21.33
N THR A 72 -6.54 7.25 -21.31
CA THR A 72 -6.51 8.43 -22.19
C THR A 72 -5.77 9.61 -21.58
N LYS A 73 -5.48 9.59 -20.29
CA LYS A 73 -4.72 10.62 -19.59
C LYS A 73 -3.22 10.39 -19.71
N SER A 74 -2.46 11.48 -19.64
CA SER A 74 -1.02 11.38 -19.43
C SER A 74 -0.71 10.92 -17.99
N VAL A 75 0.48 10.37 -17.78
CA VAL A 75 0.97 10.02 -16.44
C VAL A 75 0.86 11.20 -15.47
N TYR A 76 1.24 12.38 -15.93
CA TYR A 76 1.17 13.60 -15.15
C TYR A 76 -0.28 13.90 -14.73
N GLU A 77 -1.22 13.93 -15.67
CA GLU A 77 -2.63 14.21 -15.39
C GLU A 77 -3.26 13.16 -14.50
N GLU A 78 -2.93 11.89 -14.71
CA GLU A 78 -3.49 10.78 -13.93
C GLU A 78 -3.05 10.82 -12.46
N ILE A 79 -1.78 11.17 -12.20
CA ILE A 79 -1.24 11.27 -10.83
C ILE A 79 -1.66 12.59 -10.17
N THR A 80 -1.52 13.72 -10.87
CA THR A 80 -1.68 15.04 -10.28
C THR A 80 -3.10 15.59 -10.37
N GLU A 81 -3.95 14.99 -11.24
CA GLU A 81 -5.27 15.54 -11.62
C GLU A 81 -5.15 16.95 -12.22
N GLY A 82 -4.01 17.24 -12.86
CA GLY A 82 -3.70 18.53 -13.45
C GLY A 82 -3.28 19.63 -12.46
N VAL A 83 -3.15 19.28 -11.16
CA VAL A 83 -2.76 20.27 -10.14
C VAL A 83 -1.24 20.44 -10.14
N GLU A 84 -0.78 21.68 -10.20
CA GLU A 84 0.65 22.02 -10.25
C GLU A 84 1.34 21.86 -8.89
N HIS A 85 0.65 22.22 -7.80
CA HIS A 85 1.15 22.11 -6.44
C HIS A 85 0.22 21.24 -5.60
N MET A 86 0.78 20.21 -4.94
CA MET A 86 0.01 19.22 -4.17
C MET A 86 0.51 19.17 -2.73
N LYS A 87 -0.37 18.80 -1.82
CA LYS A 87 0.01 18.44 -0.45
C LYS A 87 0.13 16.93 -0.33
N VAL A 88 1.33 16.45 -0.02
CA VAL A 88 1.61 15.04 0.22
C VAL A 88 2.32 14.91 1.57
N GLY A 89 1.79 14.10 2.48
CA GLY A 89 2.35 13.96 3.82
C GLY A 89 2.47 15.29 4.61
N GLY A 90 1.55 16.25 4.35
CA GLY A 90 1.57 17.57 4.99
C GLY A 90 2.55 18.58 4.37
N ARG A 91 3.34 18.19 3.36
CA ARG A 91 4.28 19.07 2.64
C ARG A 91 3.71 19.47 1.29
N GLU A 92 3.97 20.71 0.88
CA GLU A 92 3.66 21.17 -0.46
C GLU A 92 4.77 20.75 -1.43
N ILE A 93 4.39 20.04 -2.49
CA ILE A 93 5.32 19.49 -3.49
C ILE A 93 4.82 19.90 -4.88
N HIS A 94 5.75 20.30 -5.75
CA HIS A 94 5.43 20.57 -7.15
C HIS A 94 5.09 19.24 -7.87
N GLY A 95 3.98 19.19 -8.61
CA GLY A 95 3.46 17.98 -9.25
C GLY A 95 4.48 17.27 -10.15
N ARG A 96 5.25 18.03 -10.96
CA ARG A 96 6.28 17.41 -11.81
C ARG A 96 7.41 16.77 -11.01
N ALA A 97 7.81 17.35 -9.89
CA ALA A 97 8.82 16.77 -9.00
C ALA A 97 8.31 15.50 -8.33
N TYR A 98 7.04 15.50 -7.88
CA TYR A 98 6.39 14.34 -7.32
C TYR A 98 6.32 13.19 -8.33
N VAL A 99 5.86 13.45 -9.54
CA VAL A 99 5.78 12.42 -10.61
C VAL A 99 7.18 11.90 -10.98
N ALA A 100 8.19 12.78 -10.99
CA ALA A 100 9.58 12.38 -11.27
C ALA A 100 10.17 11.46 -10.19
N SER A 101 9.73 11.54 -8.92
CA SER A 101 10.18 10.65 -7.85
C SER A 101 9.75 9.19 -8.08
N PHE A 102 8.69 8.95 -8.87
CA PHE A 102 8.27 7.63 -9.31
C PHE A 102 8.88 7.21 -10.66
N ASN A 103 10.04 7.78 -10.99
CA ASN A 103 10.83 7.48 -12.20
C ASN A 103 10.12 7.81 -13.54
N PHE A 104 9.20 8.78 -13.53
CA PHE A 104 8.67 9.38 -14.74
C PHE A 104 9.31 10.75 -14.95
N LYS A 105 10.40 10.80 -15.73
CA LYS A 105 11.22 12.00 -15.93
C LYS A 105 10.98 12.61 -17.30
N GLY A 106 10.98 13.93 -17.39
CA GLY A 106 10.89 14.66 -18.66
C GLY A 106 9.67 14.26 -19.50
N ALA A 107 9.92 13.71 -20.68
CA ALA A 107 8.88 13.31 -21.64
C ALA A 107 8.03 12.14 -21.16
N ASP A 108 8.51 11.29 -20.24
CA ASP A 108 7.75 10.15 -19.72
C ASP A 108 6.49 10.59 -18.99
N GLN A 109 6.47 11.79 -18.43
CA GLN A 109 5.29 12.34 -17.78
C GLN A 109 4.13 12.61 -18.74
N GLN A 110 4.42 12.71 -20.03
CA GLN A 110 3.42 12.95 -21.08
C GLN A 110 2.96 11.65 -21.77
N LYS A 111 3.57 10.49 -21.46
CA LYS A 111 3.10 9.21 -21.97
C LYS A 111 1.66 8.98 -21.55
N LEU A 112 0.86 8.41 -22.43
CA LEU A 112 -0.49 7.99 -22.09
C LEU A 112 -0.44 6.76 -21.17
N VAL A 113 -1.31 6.72 -20.19
CA VAL A 113 -1.42 5.61 -19.25
C VAL A 113 -1.72 4.29 -19.98
N GLY A 114 -2.46 4.37 -21.10
CA GLY A 114 -2.74 3.22 -21.96
C GLY A 114 -1.50 2.54 -22.53
N ASP A 115 -0.43 3.32 -22.77
CA ASP A 115 0.82 2.85 -23.38
C ASP A 115 1.84 2.32 -22.36
N LEU A 116 1.52 2.38 -21.07
CA LEU A 116 2.43 1.97 -20.00
C LEU A 116 2.54 0.45 -19.89
N SER A 117 3.74 -0.02 -19.54
CA SER A 117 3.96 -1.39 -19.07
C SER A 117 3.26 -1.68 -17.74
N GLY A 118 3.16 -2.95 -17.35
CA GLY A 118 2.59 -3.34 -16.05
C GLY A 118 3.31 -2.68 -14.86
N GLY A 119 4.64 -2.69 -14.87
CA GLY A 119 5.45 -2.06 -13.82
C GLY A 119 5.27 -0.53 -13.78
N GLU A 120 5.19 0.14 -14.95
CA GLU A 120 4.91 1.58 -15.00
C GLU A 120 3.51 1.90 -14.47
N ARG A 121 2.49 1.11 -14.78
CA ARG A 121 1.14 1.27 -14.22
C ARG A 121 1.13 1.10 -12.70
N ASN A 122 1.88 0.13 -12.19
CA ASN A 122 2.00 -0.07 -10.74
C ASN A 122 2.61 1.15 -10.05
N ARG A 123 3.64 1.79 -10.65
CA ARG A 123 4.19 3.06 -10.15
C ARG A 123 3.17 4.21 -10.15
N VAL A 124 2.33 4.30 -11.18
CA VAL A 124 1.25 5.30 -11.21
C VAL A 124 0.24 5.06 -10.11
N HIS A 125 -0.20 3.81 -9.91
CA HIS A 125 -1.08 3.45 -8.80
C HIS A 125 -0.50 3.84 -7.45
N LEU A 126 0.75 3.47 -7.20
CA LEU A 126 1.46 3.79 -5.96
C LEU A 126 1.52 5.30 -5.72
N ALA A 127 1.89 6.08 -6.74
CA ALA A 127 1.92 7.53 -6.66
C ALA A 127 0.54 8.12 -6.32
N LYS A 128 -0.53 7.62 -6.93
CA LYS A 128 -1.91 8.08 -6.65
C LYS A 128 -2.33 7.82 -5.21
N VAL A 129 -2.01 6.65 -4.69
CA VAL A 129 -2.39 6.28 -3.32
C VAL A 129 -1.66 7.11 -2.30
N LEU A 130 -0.35 7.27 -2.45
CA LEU A 130 0.45 8.11 -1.55
C LEU A 130 0.02 9.59 -1.61
N LYS A 131 -0.44 10.07 -2.79
CA LYS A 131 -1.01 11.41 -2.95
C LYS A 131 -2.35 11.57 -2.26
N ARG A 132 -3.28 10.59 -2.41
CA ARG A 132 -4.64 10.68 -1.85
C ARG A 132 -4.64 10.98 -0.36
N GLY A 133 -3.56 10.61 0.30
CA GLY A 133 -3.46 10.75 1.74
C GLY A 133 -4.34 9.70 2.44
N GLY A 134 -4.51 9.90 3.69
CA GLY A 134 -5.09 9.00 4.66
C GLY A 134 -4.17 9.02 5.86
N ASN A 135 -4.56 8.41 6.94
CA ASN A 135 -3.68 8.24 8.09
C ASN A 135 -3.35 6.75 8.36
N VAL A 136 -3.90 5.85 7.55
CA VAL A 136 -3.53 4.44 7.52
C VAL A 136 -3.44 3.96 6.06
N LEU A 137 -2.23 3.57 5.65
CA LEU A 137 -1.96 2.98 4.33
C LEU A 137 -1.98 1.46 4.42
N LEU A 138 -2.67 0.81 3.49
CA LEU A 138 -2.61 -0.64 3.30
C LEU A 138 -2.01 -0.91 1.92
N LEU A 139 -0.83 -1.52 1.88
CA LEU A 139 -0.09 -1.82 0.65
C LEU A 139 0.09 -3.35 0.52
N ASP A 140 -0.49 -3.92 -0.54
CA ASP A 140 -0.36 -5.35 -0.84
C ASP A 140 0.65 -5.55 -1.97
N GLU A 141 1.81 -6.14 -1.65
CA GLU A 141 2.94 -6.41 -2.55
C GLU A 141 3.38 -5.17 -3.37
N PRO A 142 3.60 -4.00 -2.74
CA PRO A 142 3.90 -2.77 -3.47
C PRO A 142 5.27 -2.80 -4.16
N THR A 143 6.13 -3.75 -3.80
CA THR A 143 7.49 -3.89 -4.34
C THR A 143 7.56 -4.68 -5.64
N ASN A 144 6.48 -5.35 -6.04
CA ASN A 144 6.46 -6.15 -7.26
C ASN A 144 6.70 -5.27 -8.50
N ASP A 145 7.62 -5.71 -9.36
CA ASP A 145 7.98 -5.07 -10.62
C ASP A 145 8.52 -3.62 -10.48
N LEU A 146 8.98 -3.21 -9.28
CA LEU A 146 9.61 -1.92 -9.08
C LEU A 146 11.11 -1.99 -9.41
N ASP A 147 11.60 -0.96 -10.09
CA ASP A 147 13.03 -0.70 -10.20
C ASP A 147 13.61 -0.10 -8.90
N VAL A 148 14.92 -0.10 -8.78
CA VAL A 148 15.62 0.34 -7.56
C VAL A 148 15.32 1.79 -7.20
N ASP A 149 15.19 2.68 -8.19
CA ASP A 149 14.91 4.10 -7.95
C ASP A 149 13.49 4.29 -7.41
N THR A 150 12.52 3.56 -7.96
CA THR A 150 11.13 3.58 -7.47
C THR A 150 11.00 2.95 -6.09
N LEU A 151 11.75 1.87 -5.82
CA LEU A 151 11.77 1.24 -4.50
C LEU A 151 12.27 2.23 -3.43
N ARG A 152 13.33 2.99 -3.73
CA ARG A 152 13.83 4.04 -2.84
C ARG A 152 12.81 5.16 -2.63
N ALA A 153 12.13 5.58 -3.70
CA ALA A 153 11.08 6.59 -3.59
C ALA A 153 9.92 6.11 -2.70
N LEU A 154 9.57 4.83 -2.75
CA LEU A 154 8.58 4.22 -1.87
C LEU A 154 9.07 4.19 -0.40
N GLU A 155 10.31 3.76 -0.16
CA GLU A 155 10.92 3.78 1.17
C GLU A 155 10.90 5.19 1.78
N ASP A 156 11.36 6.19 1.02
CA ASP A 156 11.38 7.59 1.46
C ASP A 156 9.97 8.13 1.74
N ALA A 157 9.00 7.75 0.91
CA ALA A 157 7.61 8.17 1.10
C ALA A 157 6.97 7.55 2.34
N LEU A 158 7.28 6.29 2.64
CA LEU A 158 6.81 5.60 3.84
C LEU A 158 7.47 6.13 5.12
N ASP A 159 8.78 6.39 5.08
CA ASP A 159 9.51 6.98 6.23
C ASP A 159 8.97 8.38 6.60
N GLN A 160 8.53 9.15 5.62
CA GLN A 160 7.96 10.48 5.81
C GLN A 160 6.44 10.49 6.01
N PHE A 161 5.79 9.33 5.95
CA PHE A 161 4.34 9.25 6.08
C PHE A 161 3.92 9.54 7.53
N PRO A 162 3.04 10.52 7.78
CA PRO A 162 2.69 10.94 9.14
C PRO A 162 1.69 10.01 9.85
N GLY A 163 1.26 8.93 9.19
CA GLY A 163 0.29 7.95 9.69
C GLY A 163 0.90 6.58 9.92
N CYS A 164 0.05 5.57 9.99
CA CYS A 164 0.45 4.17 10.06
C CYS A 164 0.46 3.55 8.66
N ALA A 165 1.34 2.59 8.42
CA ALA A 165 1.29 1.79 7.22
C ALA A 165 1.28 0.29 7.57
N VAL A 166 0.54 -0.49 6.79
CA VAL A 166 0.57 -1.96 6.86
C VAL A 166 0.96 -2.45 5.47
N VAL A 167 2.06 -3.18 5.39
CA VAL A 167 2.67 -3.56 4.12
C VAL A 167 2.84 -5.07 4.07
N ILE A 168 2.15 -5.72 3.14
CA ILE A 168 2.42 -7.11 2.78
C ILE A 168 3.54 -7.09 1.73
N SER A 169 4.64 -7.78 1.98
CA SER A 169 5.69 -7.96 0.99
C SER A 169 6.47 -9.26 1.19
N HIS A 170 6.90 -9.85 0.08
CA HIS A 170 7.86 -10.94 0.07
C HIS A 170 9.32 -10.45 0.06
N ASP A 171 9.54 -9.17 -0.17
CA ASP A 171 10.85 -8.53 -0.13
C ASP A 171 11.25 -8.23 1.32
N ARG A 172 12.04 -9.14 1.90
CA ARG A 172 12.52 -9.00 3.28
C ARG A 172 13.48 -7.83 3.45
N TRP A 173 14.32 -7.54 2.45
CA TRP A 173 15.23 -6.40 2.51
C TRP A 173 14.49 -5.07 2.57
N PHE A 174 13.43 -4.96 1.82
CA PHE A 174 12.55 -3.79 1.87
C PHE A 174 11.90 -3.66 3.26
N LEU A 175 11.29 -4.73 3.77
CA LEU A 175 10.64 -4.71 5.08
C LEU A 175 11.63 -4.43 6.22
N ASP A 176 12.83 -5.01 6.19
CA ASP A 176 13.85 -4.77 7.21
C ASP A 176 14.29 -3.29 7.29
N ARG A 177 14.13 -2.54 6.22
CA ARG A 177 14.50 -1.13 6.16
C ARG A 177 13.41 -0.20 6.63
N ILE A 178 12.14 -0.56 6.47
CA ILE A 178 11.01 0.32 6.75
C ILE A 178 10.16 -0.10 7.94
N ALA A 179 10.04 -1.41 8.21
CA ALA A 179 9.10 -1.91 9.20
C ALA A 179 9.59 -1.63 10.63
N THR A 180 8.70 -1.05 11.43
CA THR A 180 8.91 -0.89 12.87
C THR A 180 8.41 -2.10 13.65
N HIS A 181 7.47 -2.85 13.08
CA HIS A 181 6.84 -4.04 13.64
C HIS A 181 6.61 -5.07 12.55
N VAL A 182 6.53 -6.32 12.93
CA VAL A 182 6.29 -7.43 11.99
C VAL A 182 5.13 -8.28 12.47
N LEU A 183 4.23 -8.60 11.57
CA LEU A 183 3.16 -9.57 11.75
C LEU A 183 3.49 -10.80 10.89
N ALA A 184 3.89 -11.89 11.53
CA ALA A 184 4.32 -13.10 10.84
C ALA A 184 3.21 -14.14 10.80
N PHE A 185 2.78 -14.49 9.58
CA PHE A 185 1.87 -15.61 9.32
C PHE A 185 2.69 -16.89 9.13
N GLU A 186 2.51 -17.87 10.01
CA GLU A 186 3.29 -19.10 9.98
C GLU A 186 2.73 -20.17 9.02
N GLY A 187 1.49 -19.97 8.56
CA GLY A 187 0.84 -20.86 7.57
C GLY A 187 0.01 -21.97 8.18
N ASP A 188 0.00 -22.08 9.50
CA ASP A 188 -0.75 -23.04 10.32
C ASP A 188 -1.87 -22.37 11.14
N SER A 189 -2.44 -21.28 10.63
CA SER A 189 -3.36 -20.36 11.28
C SER A 189 -2.76 -19.49 12.40
N GLN A 190 -1.54 -19.74 12.80
CA GLN A 190 -0.85 -18.94 13.80
C GLN A 190 -0.31 -17.66 13.19
N VAL A 191 -0.54 -16.55 13.86
CA VAL A 191 -0.01 -15.24 13.48
C VAL A 191 0.66 -14.63 14.71
N ARG A 192 1.94 -14.27 14.55
CA ARG A 192 2.74 -13.66 15.63
C ARG A 192 2.95 -12.17 15.38
N TRP A 193 2.78 -11.44 16.45
CA TRP A 193 3.04 -10.00 16.52
C TRP A 193 4.43 -9.72 17.08
#